data_f5495f4955c77397d6eb7bffbb569c8f
#
_entry.id   f5495f4955c77397d6eb7bffbb569c8f
#
_cell.length_a   1.000
_cell.length_b   1.000
_cell.length_c   1.000
_cell.angle_alpha   90.00
_cell.angle_beta   90.00
_cell.angle_gamma   90.00
#
_symmetry.space_group_name_H-M   'P 1'
#
loop_
_entity.id
_entity.type
_entity.pdbx_description
1 polymer ?
#
loop_
_entity_poly.entity_id
_entity_poly.type
_entity_poly.pdbx_seq_one_letter_code
_entity_poly.pdbx_strand_id
1 'polypeptide(L)'
;TETGKGAFELRYLRDKEKREVDFLVVRDDQPWFLVEVKQAERELSPALAYFQNQTGAPHAFQAVIEMPFVAADCFEQTRPVVVPARTLLSQLP
;
A
#
# COMPACT_ATOMS: atom_id res chain seq x y z
N THR A 1 18.24 -0.91 4.86
CA THR A 1 19.19 -1.93 5.25
C THR A 1 19.22 -3.06 4.23
N GLU A 2 20.39 -3.44 3.86
CA GLU A 2 20.61 -4.53 2.92
C GLU A 2 20.51 -5.87 3.62
N THR A 3 19.67 -6.73 3.10
CA THR A 3 19.52 -8.06 3.68
C THR A 3 19.78 -9.18 2.67
N GLY A 4 20.22 -8.82 1.46
CA GLY A 4 20.38 -9.79 0.39
C GLY A 4 19.11 -10.10 -0.36
N LYS A 5 18.00 -9.49 0.02
CA LYS A 5 16.70 -9.68 -0.63
C LYS A 5 16.24 -8.45 -1.38
N GLY A 6 17.17 -7.54 -1.66
CA GLY A 6 16.86 -6.28 -2.29
C GLY A 6 16.78 -5.16 -1.27
N ALA A 7 16.80 -3.94 -1.75
CA ALA A 7 16.74 -2.76 -0.90
C ALA A 7 15.31 -2.25 -0.87
N PHE A 8 14.80 -1.96 0.32
CA PHE A 8 13.46 -1.42 0.51
C PHE A 8 13.55 0.02 0.97
N GLU A 9 12.63 0.83 0.49
CA GLU A 9 12.56 2.23 0.85
C GLU A 9 11.11 2.63 1.03
N LEU A 10 10.84 3.45 2.05
CA LEU A 10 9.50 3.99 2.27
C LEU A 10 9.50 5.45 1.88
N ARG A 11 8.48 5.86 1.14
CA ARG A 11 8.30 7.25 0.75
C ARG A 11 6.90 7.70 1.09
N TYR A 12 6.76 8.95 1.46
CA TYR A 12 5.50 9.58 1.74
C TYR A 12 5.04 10.33 0.49
N LEU A 13 3.77 10.22 0.14
CA LEU A 13 3.25 10.86 -1.07
C LEU A 13 2.20 11.91 -0.74
N ARG A 14 2.40 13.08 -1.31
CA ARG A 14 1.44 14.19 -1.18
C ARG A 14 1.55 15.05 -2.43
N ASP A 15 0.41 15.57 -2.92
CA ASP A 15 0.45 16.50 -4.03
C ASP A 15 -0.11 17.86 -3.64
N LYS A 16 -0.13 18.79 -4.61
CA LYS A 16 -0.57 20.17 -4.36
C LYS A 16 -2.06 20.26 -4.03
N GLU A 17 -2.84 19.27 -4.40
CA GLU A 17 -4.28 19.25 -4.15
C GLU A 17 -4.61 18.51 -2.87
N LYS A 18 -3.61 18.29 -2.03
CA LYS A 18 -3.74 17.67 -0.71
C LYS A 18 -4.16 16.21 -0.77
N ARG A 19 -3.94 15.55 -1.90
CA ARG A 19 -4.09 14.11 -1.95
C ARG A 19 -2.86 13.49 -1.30
N GLU A 20 -3.07 12.49 -0.47
CA GLU A 20 -1.99 11.87 0.29
C GLU A 20 -2.18 10.37 0.34
N VAL A 21 -1.05 9.67 0.33
CA VAL A 21 -1.01 8.24 0.66
C VAL A 21 0.11 8.10 1.67
N ASP A 22 -0.13 7.31 2.73
CA ASP A 22 0.81 7.23 3.83
C ASP A 22 2.18 6.74 3.41
N PHE A 23 2.22 5.69 2.57
CA PHE A 23 3.51 5.14 2.16
C PHE A 23 3.49 4.64 0.74
N LEU A 24 4.59 4.86 0.05
CA LEU A 24 4.95 4.12 -1.15
C LEU A 24 6.14 3.25 -0.78
N VAL A 25 6.00 1.95 -0.96
CA VAL A 25 7.11 1.02 -0.73
C VAL A 25 7.82 0.79 -2.04
N VAL A 26 9.11 1.10 -2.06
CA VAL A 26 9.98 0.92 -3.22
C VAL A 26 10.88 -0.26 -2.95
N ARG A 27 11.03 -1.13 -3.93
CA ARG A 27 11.88 -2.32 -3.83
C ARG A 27 12.81 -2.33 -5.02
N ASP A 28 14.12 -2.32 -4.75
CA ASP A 28 15.16 -2.32 -5.79
C ASP A 28 14.95 -1.18 -6.78
N ASP A 29 14.66 0.02 -6.25
CA ASP A 29 14.43 1.23 -7.02
C ASP A 29 13.18 1.20 -7.89
N GLN A 30 12.28 0.24 -7.66
CA GLN A 30 11.03 0.15 -8.39
C GLN A 30 9.85 0.28 -7.41
N PRO A 31 8.83 1.09 -7.75
CA PRO A 31 7.63 1.13 -6.92
C PRO A 31 7.01 -0.27 -6.82
N TRP A 32 6.67 -0.69 -5.61
CA TRP A 32 6.08 -1.99 -5.38
C TRP A 32 4.63 -1.87 -4.98
N PHE A 33 4.33 -1.16 -3.90
CA PHE A 33 2.93 -0.96 -3.53
C PHE A 33 2.75 0.32 -2.72
N LEU A 34 1.50 0.80 -2.74
CA LEU A 34 1.07 1.94 -1.96
C LEU A 34 0.25 1.44 -0.78
N VAL A 35 0.33 2.13 0.34
CA VAL A 35 -0.47 1.81 1.52
C VAL A 35 -1.03 3.09 2.11
N GLU A 36 -2.34 3.09 2.35
CA GLU A 36 -2.98 4.10 3.17
C GLU A 36 -3.60 3.40 4.37
N VAL A 37 -3.29 3.86 5.58
CA VAL A 37 -3.73 3.22 6.81
C VAL A 37 -4.97 3.93 7.32
N LYS A 38 -6.03 3.16 7.61
CA LYS A 38 -7.27 3.67 8.19
C LYS A 38 -7.59 2.90 9.44
N GLN A 39 -8.23 3.56 10.40
CA GLN A 39 -8.66 2.91 11.64
C GLN A 39 -9.78 1.91 11.36
N ALA A 40 -10.86 2.36 10.78
CA ALA A 40 -12.04 1.55 10.54
C ALA A 40 -12.69 1.77 9.18
N GLU A 41 -12.30 2.82 8.50
CA GLU A 41 -12.96 3.25 7.26
C GLU A 41 -12.69 2.25 6.13
N ARG A 42 -13.76 1.75 5.52
CA ARG A 42 -13.66 0.73 4.47
C ARG A 42 -13.97 1.25 3.08
N GLU A 43 -14.34 2.51 2.97
CA GLU A 43 -14.55 3.12 1.67
C GLU A 43 -13.20 3.47 1.06
N LEU A 44 -12.95 2.99 -0.15
CA LEU A 44 -11.65 3.13 -0.77
C LEU A 44 -11.34 4.59 -1.09
N SER A 45 -10.17 5.04 -0.67
CA SER A 45 -9.70 6.40 -0.92
C SER A 45 -9.35 6.58 -2.40
N PRO A 46 -9.89 7.61 -3.06
CA PRO A 46 -9.54 7.86 -4.46
C PRO A 46 -8.08 8.23 -4.66
N ALA A 47 -7.39 8.67 -3.61
CA ALA A 47 -5.96 9.00 -3.71
C ALA A 47 -5.13 7.78 -4.08
N LEU A 48 -5.54 6.58 -3.66
CA LEU A 48 -4.79 5.37 -3.99
C LEU A 48 -4.74 5.13 -5.49
N ALA A 49 -5.89 5.23 -6.18
CA ALA A 49 -5.90 5.04 -7.62
C ALA A 49 -5.10 6.13 -8.33
N TYR A 50 -5.22 7.35 -7.84
CA TYR A 50 -4.48 8.45 -8.43
C TYR A 50 -2.97 8.22 -8.36
N PHE A 51 -2.46 7.90 -7.17
CA PHE A 51 -1.03 7.72 -7.00
C PHE A 51 -0.53 6.41 -7.60
N GLN A 52 -1.37 5.37 -7.66
CA GLN A 52 -0.98 4.15 -8.36
C GLN A 52 -0.72 4.45 -9.83
N ASN A 53 -1.57 5.28 -10.44
CA ASN A 53 -1.39 5.67 -11.82
C ASN A 53 -0.13 6.54 -11.99
N GLN A 54 0.13 7.44 -11.04
CA GLN A 54 1.27 8.34 -11.11
C GLN A 54 2.60 7.62 -10.92
N THR A 55 2.64 6.66 -10.02
CA THR A 55 3.90 5.99 -9.67
C THR A 55 4.16 4.73 -10.46
N GLY A 56 3.13 4.15 -11.05
CA GLY A 56 3.25 2.87 -11.74
C GLY A 56 3.36 1.69 -10.79
N ALA A 57 3.05 1.88 -9.50
CA ALA A 57 3.10 0.78 -8.54
C ALA A 57 2.10 -0.30 -8.93
N PRO A 58 2.50 -1.58 -8.95
CA PRO A 58 1.58 -2.65 -9.36
C PRO A 58 0.49 -2.97 -8.35
N HIS A 59 0.61 -2.50 -7.12
CA HIS A 59 -0.38 -2.77 -6.07
C HIS A 59 -0.67 -1.52 -5.26
N ALA A 60 -1.87 -1.45 -4.69
CA ALA A 60 -2.25 -0.34 -3.81
C ALA A 60 -3.25 -0.88 -2.79
N PHE A 61 -3.02 -0.56 -1.52
CA PHE A 61 -3.82 -1.10 -0.42
C PHE A 61 -4.33 0.00 0.50
N GLN A 62 -5.60 -0.12 0.90
CA GLN A 62 -6.10 0.62 2.05
C GLN A 62 -6.13 -0.37 3.20
N ALA A 63 -5.20 -0.23 4.13
CA ALA A 63 -5.05 -1.17 5.23
C ALA A 63 -5.87 -0.68 6.42
N VAL A 64 -6.84 -1.49 6.84
CA VAL A 64 -7.78 -1.12 7.90
C VAL A 64 -7.41 -1.87 9.17
N ILE A 65 -7.13 -1.10 10.23
CA ILE A 65 -6.64 -1.67 11.48
C ILE A 65 -7.70 -2.52 12.17
N GLU A 66 -8.96 -2.08 12.17
CA GLU A 66 -10.02 -2.77 12.89
C GLU A 66 -10.63 -3.95 12.16
N MET A 67 -10.20 -4.22 10.93
CA MET A 67 -10.69 -5.39 10.24
C MET A 67 -10.02 -6.65 10.76
N PRO A 68 -10.78 -7.74 10.94
CA PRO A 68 -10.18 -9.00 11.38
C PRO A 68 -9.32 -9.60 10.27
N PHE A 69 -8.37 -10.44 10.68
CA PHE A 69 -7.50 -11.14 9.75
C PHE A 69 -8.31 -11.98 8.78
N VAL A 70 -7.92 -11.95 7.51
CA VAL A 70 -8.50 -12.77 6.46
C VAL A 70 -7.35 -13.47 5.74
N ALA A 71 -7.48 -14.77 5.51
CA ALA A 71 -6.45 -15.54 4.82
C ALA A 71 -6.61 -15.35 3.31
N ALA A 72 -6.06 -14.27 2.79
CA ALA A 72 -6.15 -13.94 1.37
C ALA A 72 -4.81 -13.37 0.91
N ASP A 73 -4.47 -13.60 -0.35
CA ASP A 73 -3.25 -13.07 -0.92
C ASP A 73 -3.51 -11.64 -1.41
N CYS A 74 -2.98 -10.66 -0.68
CA CYS A 74 -3.17 -9.25 -1.03
C CYS A 74 -2.56 -8.92 -2.38
N PHE A 75 -1.48 -9.59 -2.75
CA PHE A 75 -0.73 -9.26 -3.95
C PHE A 75 -1.26 -9.92 -5.20
N GLU A 76 -2.40 -10.60 -5.13
CA GLU A 76 -3.11 -11.04 -6.32
C GLU A 76 -3.80 -9.88 -7.02
N GLN A 77 -4.09 -8.81 -6.27
CA GLN A 77 -4.83 -7.67 -6.82
C GLN A 77 -3.88 -6.65 -7.41
N THR A 78 -4.24 -6.12 -8.58
CA THR A 78 -3.44 -5.08 -9.23
C THR A 78 -4.09 -3.70 -9.17
N ARG A 79 -5.31 -3.61 -8.69
CA ARG A 79 -6.00 -2.34 -8.50
C ARG A 79 -6.17 -2.09 -7.01
N PRO A 80 -6.50 -0.84 -6.61
CA PRO A 80 -6.63 -0.53 -5.19
C PRO A 80 -7.67 -1.40 -4.52
N VAL A 81 -7.35 -1.93 -3.35
CA VAL A 81 -8.27 -2.76 -2.58
C VAL A 81 -8.18 -2.40 -1.10
N VAL A 82 -9.27 -2.67 -0.39
CA VAL A 82 -9.31 -2.54 1.06
C VAL A 82 -8.96 -3.89 1.66
N VAL A 83 -7.97 -3.91 2.56
CA VAL A 83 -7.54 -5.15 3.20
C VAL A 83 -7.36 -4.94 4.69
N PRO A 84 -7.49 -6.00 5.50
CA PRO A 84 -7.13 -5.87 6.91
C PRO A 84 -5.65 -5.59 7.04
N ALA A 85 -5.28 -4.64 7.90
CA ALA A 85 -3.87 -4.36 8.13
C ALA A 85 -3.12 -5.61 8.58
N ARG A 86 -3.78 -6.44 9.40
CA ARG A 86 -3.17 -7.67 9.90
C ARG A 86 -2.83 -8.64 8.77
N THR A 87 -3.74 -8.74 7.79
CA THR A 87 -3.51 -9.61 6.64
C THR A 87 -2.34 -9.13 5.80
N LEU A 88 -2.32 -7.84 5.51
CA LEU A 88 -1.24 -7.26 4.70
C LEU A 88 0.10 -7.43 5.39
N LEU A 89 0.17 -7.10 6.69
CA LEU A 89 1.44 -7.18 7.42
C LEU A 89 1.97 -8.60 7.49
N SER A 90 1.09 -9.60 7.53
CA SER A 90 1.53 -10.99 7.58
C SER A 90 2.19 -11.45 6.29
N GLN A 91 2.03 -10.71 5.20
CA GLN A 91 2.56 -11.10 3.89
C GLN A 91 3.79 -10.29 3.47
N LEU A 92 4.23 -9.37 4.31
CA LEU A 92 5.42 -8.58 4.00
C LEU A 92 6.68 -9.33 4.40
N PRO A 93 7.77 -9.14 3.65
CA PRO A 93 9.04 -9.79 3.99
C PRO A 93 9.68 -9.23 5.24
#